data_983318fdc9bb801ca2d30288dce28361
#
_entry.id   983318fdc9bb801ca2d30288dce28361
#
_cell.length_a   1.000
_cell.length_b   1.000
_cell.length_c   1.000
_cell.angle_alpha   90.00
_cell.angle_beta   90.00
_cell.angle_gamma   90.00
#
_symmetry.space_group_name_H-M   'P 1'
#
loop_
_entity.id
_entity.type
_entity.pdbx_description
1 polymer ?
#
loop_
_entity_poly.entity_id
_entity_poly.type
_entity_poly.pdbx_seq_one_letter_code
_entity_poly.pdbx_strand_id
1 'polypeptide(L)'
;MSKLESLPGKGSFKRKDAQNFTHWHGIAAGRLDEAIVSKFIEGEKDDVETVDVILRPKVYFRLLQHGKDRSAGAPDIVTPIVTPALLSREGFLYPTPATSIPRDLLEPLPKGAFSIGEIGQYDKYKTIHTSFSINFDDGIDKTAETDEEREARYAALQQEWRQYLDDSERLLKNVAGDWIKNPEQYELAEHGYIVKTAQSGGASFHILSLYDHLLVCKKDVPLFNRFASREVHAAESLLAPGAKFSDRLGHSGDKFPLAKAQRDALSHFLDARHGDILAVNGPPGTGKTTLVLSIIATQWARAALEKSEPPVIIATSTNNQAVTNIIEAFGKDFSQGTGAMAGRWLPELKSFGAYFPSSTRKAEAAKKYQTEDFFNQVESKEYVEDALLFYLEKAKAAFPEKDCSSPEKVIELLHGQLAAKSEQLIRGF
;
A
#
# COMPACT_ATOMS: atom_id res chain seq x y z
N MET A 1 11.08 -0.02 16.57
CA MET A 1 10.09 0.57 15.64
C MET A 1 9.29 -0.49 14.85
N SER A 2 9.88 -1.54 14.32
CA SER A 2 9.14 -2.56 13.52
C SER A 2 8.07 -3.38 14.27
N LYS A 3 8.02 -3.37 15.59
CA LYS A 3 7.00 -4.09 16.39
C LYS A 3 5.70 -3.30 16.63
N LEU A 4 5.74 -1.98 16.49
CA LEU A 4 4.54 -1.11 16.65
C LEU A 4 3.67 -1.09 15.38
N GLU A 5 4.26 -1.27 14.20
CA GLU A 5 3.53 -1.25 12.92
C GLU A 5 2.59 -2.45 12.74
N SER A 6 2.81 -3.56 13.47
CA SER A 6 1.93 -4.75 13.43
C SER A 6 0.80 -4.73 14.46
N LEU A 7 0.76 -3.74 15.35
CA LEU A 7 -0.21 -3.66 16.45
C LEU A 7 -1.61 -3.13 16.06
N PRO A 8 -1.80 -2.28 15.03
CA PRO A 8 -3.10 -1.69 14.73
C PRO A 8 -4.24 -2.69 14.55
N GLY A 9 -3.98 -3.81 13.89
CA GLY A 9 -4.99 -4.84 13.61
C GLY A 9 -5.06 -6.00 14.60
N LYS A 10 -4.28 -5.98 15.67
CA LYS A 10 -4.20 -7.09 16.65
C LYS A 10 -5.08 -6.83 17.87
N GLY A 11 -5.81 -7.83 18.34
CA GLY A 11 -6.69 -7.75 19.52
C GLY A 11 -6.18 -8.45 20.76
N SER A 12 -5.15 -9.28 20.64
CA SER A 12 -4.56 -10.06 21.73
C SER A 12 -3.13 -9.61 22.05
N PHE A 13 -2.82 -9.36 23.34
CA PHE A 13 -1.53 -8.83 23.77
C PHE A 13 -1.01 -9.53 25.03
N LYS A 14 0.31 -9.49 25.22
CA LYS A 14 0.96 -9.67 26.50
C LYS A 14 1.08 -8.30 27.20
N ARG A 15 1.10 -8.28 28.54
CA ARG A 15 1.21 -7.03 29.32
C ARG A 15 2.37 -6.12 28.89
N LYS A 16 3.52 -6.70 28.55
CA LYS A 16 4.68 -5.96 28.06
C LYS A 16 4.46 -5.24 26.71
N ASP A 17 3.56 -5.76 25.88
CA ASP A 17 3.31 -5.22 24.56
C ASP A 17 2.36 -4.00 24.61
N ALA A 18 1.57 -3.89 25.67
CA ALA A 18 0.63 -2.78 25.89
C ALA A 18 1.25 -1.58 26.66
N GLN A 19 2.50 -1.65 27.08
CA GLN A 19 3.19 -0.56 27.80
C GLN A 19 3.25 0.77 27.00
N ASN A 20 3.16 0.69 25.69
CA ASN A 20 3.17 1.86 24.80
C ASN A 20 1.78 2.43 24.53
N PHE A 21 0.71 1.83 25.07
CA PHE A 21 -0.64 2.34 24.92
C PHE A 21 -0.92 3.41 25.96
N THR A 22 -1.57 4.49 25.52
CA THR A 22 -2.06 5.50 26.44
C THR A 22 -3.40 5.05 27.03
N HIS A 23 -3.50 5.05 28.35
CA HIS A 23 -4.78 4.77 29.02
C HIS A 23 -5.74 5.92 28.80
N TRP A 24 -6.96 5.58 28.48
CA TRP A 24 -8.04 6.52 28.25
C TRP A 24 -9.19 6.25 29.21
N HIS A 25 -9.39 7.16 30.15
CA HIS A 25 -10.52 7.17 31.06
C HIS A 25 -11.63 8.06 30.49
N GLY A 26 -12.88 7.84 30.94
CA GLY A 26 -14.00 8.63 30.43
C GLY A 26 -14.46 8.25 29.04
N ILE A 27 -14.40 6.98 28.68
CA ILE A 27 -14.78 6.45 27.35
C ILE A 27 -16.16 6.94 26.88
N ALA A 28 -17.12 7.06 27.81
CA ALA A 28 -18.49 7.50 27.50
C ALA A 28 -18.59 8.95 27.00
N ALA A 29 -17.57 9.77 27.23
CA ALA A 29 -17.57 11.17 26.81
C ALA A 29 -17.15 11.38 25.34
N GLY A 30 -16.44 10.40 24.73
CA GLY A 30 -15.88 10.57 23.37
C GLY A 30 -14.83 11.65 23.26
N ARG A 31 -14.25 12.06 24.37
CA ARG A 31 -13.30 13.17 24.47
C ARG A 31 -12.12 12.77 25.36
N LEU A 32 -10.93 13.21 24.98
CA LEU A 32 -9.71 13.01 25.75
C LEU A 32 -9.42 14.23 26.63
N ASP A 33 -8.74 13.96 27.75
CA ASP A 33 -8.22 15.01 28.61
C ASP A 33 -7.11 15.81 27.89
N GLU A 34 -7.00 17.09 28.20
CA GLU A 34 -6.04 18.02 27.60
C GLU A 34 -4.58 17.52 27.68
N ALA A 35 -4.21 16.88 28.77
CA ALA A 35 -2.88 16.29 28.93
C ALA A 35 -2.59 15.15 27.92
N ILE A 36 -3.60 14.37 27.55
CA ILE A 36 -3.47 13.33 26.53
C ILE A 36 -3.45 13.97 25.15
N VAL A 37 -4.35 14.93 24.88
CA VAL A 37 -4.42 15.66 23.61
C VAL A 37 -3.07 16.33 23.31
N SER A 38 -2.52 17.09 24.26
CA SER A 38 -1.22 17.75 24.13
C SER A 38 -0.11 16.77 23.74
N LYS A 39 -0.05 15.59 24.38
CA LYS A 39 0.92 14.54 24.06
C LYS A 39 0.79 13.98 22.65
N PHE A 40 -0.44 13.90 22.11
CA PHE A 40 -0.69 13.35 20.77
C PHE A 40 -0.44 14.40 19.67
N ILE A 41 -0.65 15.68 19.96
CA ILE A 41 -0.48 16.80 19.03
C ILE A 41 0.95 17.37 19.07
N GLU A 42 1.72 17.09 20.13
CA GLU A 42 3.11 17.56 20.25
C GLU A 42 3.93 17.22 18.99
N GLY A 43 4.54 18.26 18.39
CA GLY A 43 5.35 18.17 17.19
C GLY A 43 4.55 18.23 15.85
N GLU A 44 3.23 18.34 15.91
CA GLU A 44 2.42 18.62 14.72
C GLU A 44 2.42 20.14 14.42
N LYS A 45 2.30 20.48 13.13
CA LYS A 45 2.21 21.87 12.69
C LYS A 45 0.88 22.49 13.13
N ASP A 46 0.85 23.82 13.24
CA ASP A 46 -0.34 24.55 13.71
C ASP A 46 -1.56 24.43 12.76
N ASP A 47 -1.32 24.16 11.48
CA ASP A 47 -2.35 23.94 10.46
C ASP A 47 -2.97 22.52 10.50
N VAL A 48 -2.43 21.59 11.29
CA VAL A 48 -2.98 20.24 11.47
C VAL A 48 -4.10 20.28 12.52
N GLU A 49 -5.35 20.16 12.09
CA GLU A 49 -6.51 20.16 12.98
C GLU A 49 -6.75 18.82 13.69
N THR A 50 -6.39 17.71 13.04
CA THR A 50 -6.60 16.37 13.57
C THR A 50 -5.39 15.48 13.42
N VAL A 51 -5.26 14.47 14.28
CA VAL A 51 -4.24 13.43 14.21
C VAL A 51 -4.88 12.05 14.18
N ASP A 52 -4.26 11.14 13.41
CA ASP A 52 -4.70 9.75 13.31
C ASP A 52 -4.40 8.99 14.60
N VAL A 53 -5.42 8.32 15.13
CA VAL A 53 -5.33 7.48 16.33
C VAL A 53 -6.05 6.15 16.11
N ILE A 54 -5.71 5.15 16.92
CA ILE A 54 -6.42 3.89 17.01
C ILE A 54 -7.04 3.79 18.38
N LEU A 55 -8.35 3.62 18.40
CA LEU A 55 -9.14 3.46 19.62
C LEU A 55 -9.36 1.98 19.95
N ARG A 56 -9.31 1.68 21.24
CA ARG A 56 -9.60 0.38 21.82
C ARG A 56 -10.49 0.60 23.04
N PRO A 57 -11.80 0.84 22.84
CA PRO A 57 -12.70 1.27 23.90
C PRO A 57 -13.00 0.19 24.96
N LYS A 58 -12.78 -1.07 24.63
CA LYS A 58 -12.98 -2.19 25.57
C LYS A 58 -11.68 -2.96 25.75
N VAL A 59 -11.23 -3.08 27.01
CA VAL A 59 -9.99 -3.77 27.39
C VAL A 59 -10.32 -4.79 28.46
N TYR A 60 -9.97 -6.04 28.20
CA TYR A 60 -10.14 -7.14 29.14
C TYR A 60 -8.79 -7.64 29.61
N PHE A 61 -8.59 -7.71 30.93
CA PHE A 61 -7.39 -8.24 31.57
C PHE A 61 -7.62 -9.67 32.05
N ARG A 62 -6.66 -10.53 31.78
CA ARG A 62 -6.67 -11.87 32.31
C ARG A 62 -6.47 -11.85 33.83
N LEU A 63 -7.40 -12.48 34.56
CA LEU A 63 -7.28 -12.71 36.00
C LEU A 63 -6.21 -13.77 36.26
N LEU A 64 -5.19 -13.42 37.00
CA LEU A 64 -4.13 -14.34 37.43
C LEU A 64 -4.67 -15.20 38.58
N GLN A 65 -5.09 -16.45 38.34
CA GLN A 65 -5.35 -17.39 39.39
C GLN A 65 -4.02 -17.89 39.97
N HIS A 66 -3.88 -17.79 41.30
CA HIS A 66 -2.73 -18.34 42.00
C HIS A 66 -2.75 -19.88 41.87
N GLY A 67 -1.79 -20.46 41.19
CA GLY A 67 -1.33 -21.78 41.47
C GLY A 67 -1.58 -22.92 40.48
N LYS A 68 -2.46 -22.87 39.49
CA LYS A 68 -2.54 -23.91 38.42
C LYS A 68 -3.35 -23.38 37.22
N ASP A 69 -2.82 -23.58 36.03
CA ASP A 69 -3.33 -23.31 34.68
C ASP A 69 -2.85 -22.00 34.07
N ARG A 70 -1.57 -22.01 33.75
CA ARG A 70 -1.13 -21.29 32.55
C ARG A 70 -1.61 -22.11 31.34
N SER A 71 -2.88 -21.94 30.92
CA SER A 71 -3.27 -22.44 29.60
C SER A 71 -2.31 -21.79 28.58
N ALA A 72 -1.41 -22.60 28.07
CA ALA A 72 -0.37 -22.17 27.14
C ALA A 72 -1.08 -21.58 25.91
N GLY A 73 -0.98 -20.26 25.71
CA GLY A 73 -1.51 -19.60 24.54
C GLY A 73 -2.57 -18.52 24.77
N ALA A 74 -3.24 -18.44 25.92
CA ALA A 74 -4.22 -17.39 26.18
C ALA A 74 -3.52 -16.02 26.36
N PRO A 75 -4.03 -14.93 25.76
CA PRO A 75 -3.45 -13.59 25.88
C PRO A 75 -3.65 -13.00 27.28
N ASP A 76 -2.78 -12.10 27.70
CA ASP A 76 -2.91 -11.39 28.97
C ASP A 76 -3.93 -10.25 28.89
N ILE A 77 -4.08 -9.68 27.68
CA ILE A 77 -4.96 -8.53 27.39
C ILE A 77 -5.71 -8.83 26.10
N VAL A 78 -7.02 -8.59 26.11
CA VAL A 78 -7.92 -8.71 24.97
C VAL A 78 -8.60 -7.37 24.72
N THR A 79 -8.49 -6.84 23.50
CA THR A 79 -9.19 -5.63 23.05
C THR A 79 -10.09 -5.98 21.86
N PRO A 80 -11.33 -6.39 22.12
CA PRO A 80 -12.19 -6.98 21.09
C PRO A 80 -12.72 -5.97 20.06
N ILE A 81 -12.70 -4.67 20.37
CA ILE A 81 -13.05 -3.59 19.43
C ILE A 81 -11.84 -2.74 19.16
N VAL A 82 -11.59 -2.53 17.88
CA VAL A 82 -10.53 -1.66 17.37
C VAL A 82 -11.08 -0.79 16.25
N THR A 83 -10.82 0.50 16.30
CA THR A 83 -11.22 1.42 15.26
C THR A 83 -10.17 2.51 15.03
N PRO A 84 -9.78 2.79 13.78
CA PRO A 84 -9.11 4.02 13.42
C PRO A 84 -10.02 5.21 13.65
N ALA A 85 -9.47 6.32 14.13
CA ALA A 85 -10.21 7.53 14.40
C ALA A 85 -9.34 8.76 14.19
N LEU A 86 -9.98 9.93 14.07
CA LEU A 86 -9.32 11.22 14.10
C LEU A 86 -9.50 11.81 15.50
N LEU A 87 -8.43 12.37 16.04
CA LEU A 87 -8.44 13.13 17.29
C LEU A 87 -8.28 14.62 16.97
N SER A 88 -9.27 15.44 17.31
CA SER A 88 -9.19 16.89 17.14
C SER A 88 -8.35 17.57 18.23
N ARG A 89 -7.92 18.81 17.97
CA ARG A 89 -7.23 19.65 18.97
C ARG A 89 -8.08 19.93 20.21
N GLU A 90 -9.41 19.93 20.08
CA GLU A 90 -10.35 20.07 21.19
C GLU A 90 -10.51 18.78 22.02
N GLY A 91 -9.90 17.68 21.56
CA GLY A 91 -9.94 16.38 22.23
C GLY A 91 -11.05 15.46 21.79
N PHE A 92 -11.89 15.83 20.82
CA PHE A 92 -12.96 14.97 20.31
C PHE A 92 -12.40 13.85 19.42
N LEU A 93 -13.07 12.70 19.51
CA LEU A 93 -12.75 11.49 18.77
C LEU A 93 -13.79 11.23 17.69
N TYR A 94 -13.34 11.07 16.47
CA TYR A 94 -14.15 10.81 15.28
C TYR A 94 -13.82 9.43 14.71
N PRO A 95 -14.53 8.35 15.12
CA PRO A 95 -14.28 7.00 14.62
C PRO A 95 -14.61 6.90 13.13
N THR A 96 -13.82 6.11 12.43
CA THR A 96 -14.06 5.80 11.02
C THR A 96 -15.00 4.59 10.88
N PRO A 97 -15.58 4.34 9.68
CA PRO A 97 -16.37 3.15 9.41
C PRO A 97 -15.59 1.82 9.53
N ALA A 98 -14.27 1.88 9.70
CA ALA A 98 -13.40 0.72 9.79
C ALA A 98 -13.36 0.05 11.17
N THR A 99 -14.32 0.36 12.07
CA THR A 99 -14.48 -0.35 13.35
C THR A 99 -14.58 -1.86 13.10
N SER A 100 -13.76 -2.64 13.80
CA SER A 100 -13.64 -4.07 13.58
C SER A 100 -13.37 -4.86 14.87
N ILE A 101 -13.66 -6.15 14.82
CA ILE A 101 -13.13 -7.14 15.76
C ILE A 101 -11.84 -7.68 15.13
N PRO A 102 -10.69 -7.62 15.81
CA PRO A 102 -9.42 -8.11 15.31
C PRO A 102 -9.48 -9.58 14.90
N ARG A 103 -8.92 -9.88 13.74
CA ARG A 103 -8.99 -11.21 13.15
C ARG A 103 -8.27 -12.28 13.97
N ASP A 104 -7.22 -11.93 14.69
CA ASP A 104 -6.50 -12.82 15.59
C ASP A 104 -7.37 -13.31 16.76
N LEU A 105 -8.49 -12.65 17.05
CA LEU A 105 -9.48 -13.07 18.04
C LEU A 105 -10.59 -13.95 17.45
N LEU A 106 -10.75 -14.01 16.12
CA LEU A 106 -11.82 -14.75 15.43
C LEU A 106 -11.27 -15.94 14.65
N GLU A 107 -10.05 -15.84 14.16
CA GLU A 107 -9.39 -16.87 13.37
C GLU A 107 -7.93 -17.03 13.83
N PRO A 108 -7.70 -17.52 15.05
CA PRO A 108 -6.36 -17.60 15.59
C PRO A 108 -5.50 -18.64 14.87
N LEU A 109 -4.24 -18.34 14.68
CA LEU A 109 -3.21 -19.24 14.23
C LEU A 109 -2.32 -19.62 15.44
N PRO A 110 -2.12 -20.88 15.78
CA PRO A 110 -2.59 -22.17 15.22
C PRO A 110 -3.97 -22.61 15.72
N LYS A 111 -4.52 -23.67 15.13
CA LYS A 111 -5.79 -24.28 15.56
C LYS A 111 -5.80 -24.62 17.05
N GLY A 112 -6.89 -24.24 17.75
CA GLY A 112 -7.04 -24.44 19.21
C GLY A 112 -6.44 -23.32 20.06
N ALA A 113 -5.96 -22.22 19.44
CA ALA A 113 -5.60 -21.00 20.15
C ALA A 113 -6.86 -20.24 20.62
N PHE A 114 -6.67 -19.28 21.52
CA PHE A 114 -7.73 -18.46 22.08
C PHE A 114 -8.55 -17.75 21.01
N SER A 115 -9.88 -17.85 21.08
CA SER A 115 -10.83 -17.14 20.23
C SER A 115 -12.01 -16.64 21.06
N ILE A 116 -12.61 -15.52 20.66
CA ILE A 116 -13.81 -14.94 21.29
C ILE A 116 -15.08 -15.15 20.46
N GLY A 117 -14.95 -15.60 19.22
CA GLY A 117 -16.05 -15.79 18.28
C GLY A 117 -15.59 -16.40 16.97
N GLU A 118 -16.47 -16.44 15.97
CA GLU A 118 -16.21 -17.02 14.66
C GLU A 118 -16.17 -15.98 13.57
N ILE A 119 -15.18 -16.07 12.67
CA ILE A 119 -15.01 -15.17 11.55
C ILE A 119 -16.24 -15.17 10.61
N GLY A 120 -16.89 -16.31 10.43
CA GLY A 120 -18.08 -16.40 9.57
C GLY A 120 -19.27 -15.58 10.09
N GLN A 121 -19.44 -15.49 11.42
CA GLN A 121 -20.45 -14.62 12.03
C GLN A 121 -20.11 -13.15 11.86
N TYR A 122 -18.83 -12.79 12.00
CA TYR A 122 -18.35 -11.45 11.78
C TYR A 122 -18.56 -10.99 10.32
N ASP A 123 -18.17 -11.81 9.35
CA ASP A 123 -18.33 -11.51 7.93
C ASP A 123 -19.82 -11.33 7.57
N LYS A 124 -20.69 -12.19 8.09
CA LYS A 124 -22.14 -12.07 7.90
C LYS A 124 -22.68 -10.77 8.49
N TYR A 125 -22.26 -10.41 9.69
CA TYR A 125 -22.69 -9.15 10.33
C TYR A 125 -22.26 -7.93 9.50
N LYS A 126 -21.01 -7.87 9.09
CA LYS A 126 -20.45 -6.76 8.30
C LYS A 126 -21.07 -6.63 6.92
N THR A 127 -21.57 -7.72 6.34
CA THR A 127 -22.30 -7.68 5.06
C THR A 127 -23.67 -7.01 5.18
N ILE A 128 -24.31 -7.13 6.35
CA ILE A 128 -25.66 -6.60 6.58
C ILE A 128 -25.64 -5.21 7.20
N HIS A 129 -24.63 -4.93 8.04
CA HIS A 129 -24.52 -3.70 8.81
C HIS A 129 -23.24 -2.94 8.43
N THR A 130 -23.41 -1.71 8.00
CA THR A 130 -22.28 -0.76 7.83
C THR A 130 -21.81 -0.28 9.20
N SER A 131 -20.51 -0.10 9.38
CA SER A 131 -19.97 0.50 10.59
C SER A 131 -20.37 1.96 10.68
N PHE A 132 -20.80 2.39 11.87
CA PHE A 132 -21.14 3.77 12.15
C PHE A 132 -19.85 4.63 12.24
N SER A 133 -19.93 5.86 11.73
CA SER A 133 -18.86 6.85 11.85
C SER A 133 -19.44 8.19 12.27
N ILE A 134 -18.69 8.96 13.04
CA ILE A 134 -18.97 10.35 13.35
C ILE A 134 -18.29 11.20 12.28
N ASN A 135 -19.04 12.12 11.66
CA ASN A 135 -18.48 13.03 10.69
C ASN A 135 -17.64 14.10 11.39
N PHE A 136 -16.42 14.28 10.90
CA PHE A 136 -15.63 15.44 11.23
C PHE A 136 -16.06 16.56 10.30
N ASP A 137 -16.69 17.60 10.88
CA ASP A 137 -17.06 18.80 10.13
C ASP A 137 -15.92 19.83 10.26
N ASP A 138 -15.12 19.94 9.21
CA ASP A 138 -14.01 20.88 9.08
C ASP A 138 -14.41 22.24 8.48
N GLY A 139 -15.70 22.41 8.18
CA GLY A 139 -16.26 23.60 7.54
C GLY A 139 -16.78 24.69 8.51
N ILE A 140 -16.77 24.46 9.82
CA ILE A 140 -17.28 25.43 10.80
C ILE A 140 -16.20 26.45 11.13
N ASP A 141 -16.49 27.73 10.91
CA ASP A 141 -15.67 28.84 11.39
C ASP A 141 -15.78 28.94 12.92
N LYS A 142 -14.90 28.22 13.61
CA LYS A 142 -14.84 28.16 15.08
C LYS A 142 -14.50 29.48 15.74
N THR A 143 -14.01 30.45 14.98
CA THR A 143 -13.67 31.81 15.50
C THR A 143 -14.89 32.69 15.67
N ALA A 144 -15.98 32.39 14.97
CA ALA A 144 -17.25 33.13 15.03
C ALA A 144 -18.34 32.40 15.84
N GLU A 145 -18.07 31.19 16.38
CA GLU A 145 -19.01 30.35 17.10
C GLU A 145 -19.37 30.97 18.48
N THR A 146 -20.63 31.12 18.77
CA THR A 146 -21.13 31.55 20.10
C THR A 146 -20.97 30.42 21.13
N ASP A 147 -21.01 30.75 22.41
CA ASP A 147 -20.94 29.75 23.48
C ASP A 147 -22.09 28.74 23.41
N GLU A 148 -23.32 29.23 23.08
CA GLU A 148 -24.50 28.37 22.91
C GLU A 148 -24.37 27.40 21.74
N GLU A 149 -23.84 27.86 20.59
CA GLU A 149 -23.59 27.02 19.42
C GLU A 149 -22.54 25.99 19.70
N ARG A 150 -21.48 26.34 20.44
CA ARG A 150 -20.45 25.43 20.87
C ARG A 150 -20.94 24.32 21.81
N GLU A 151 -21.78 24.69 22.80
CA GLU A 151 -22.42 23.72 23.69
C GLU A 151 -23.35 22.77 22.93
N ALA A 152 -24.13 23.29 21.98
CA ALA A 152 -25.02 22.49 21.14
C ALA A 152 -24.22 21.51 20.28
N ARG A 153 -23.12 21.94 19.68
CA ARG A 153 -22.20 21.07 18.90
C ARG A 153 -21.61 19.97 19.77
N TYR A 154 -21.15 20.31 20.98
CA TYR A 154 -20.61 19.32 21.91
C TYR A 154 -21.67 18.29 22.33
N ALA A 155 -22.87 18.69 22.58
CA ALA A 155 -23.96 17.79 22.90
C ALA A 155 -24.30 16.85 21.74
N ALA A 156 -24.31 17.35 20.50
CA ALA A 156 -24.51 16.56 19.30
C ALA A 156 -23.39 15.51 19.12
N LEU A 157 -22.13 15.90 19.20
CA LEU A 157 -20.98 14.99 19.14
C LEU A 157 -21.03 13.90 20.22
N GLN A 158 -21.45 14.26 21.43
CA GLN A 158 -21.59 13.29 22.51
C GLN A 158 -22.74 12.31 22.28
N GLN A 159 -23.82 12.75 21.63
CA GLN A 159 -24.92 11.87 21.25
C GLN A 159 -24.48 10.88 20.15
N GLU A 160 -23.81 11.36 19.12
CA GLU A 160 -23.25 10.52 18.05
C GLU A 160 -22.23 9.53 18.60
N TRP A 161 -21.40 9.95 19.55
CA TRP A 161 -20.44 9.08 20.22
C TRP A 161 -21.11 7.95 20.98
N ARG A 162 -22.20 8.21 21.71
CA ARG A 162 -22.99 7.17 22.37
C ARG A 162 -23.54 6.16 21.38
N GLN A 163 -24.06 6.63 20.26
CA GLN A 163 -24.57 5.77 19.21
C GLN A 163 -23.45 4.89 18.61
N TYR A 164 -22.26 5.46 18.42
CA TYR A 164 -21.08 4.70 17.99
C TYR A 164 -20.71 3.57 19.00
N LEU A 165 -20.73 3.87 20.29
CA LEU A 165 -20.49 2.87 21.32
C LEU A 165 -21.53 1.75 21.30
N ASP A 166 -22.81 2.10 21.14
CA ASP A 166 -23.92 1.14 21.06
C ASP A 166 -23.79 0.24 19.82
N ASP A 167 -23.40 0.80 18.69
CA ASP A 167 -23.14 0.03 17.46
C ASP A 167 -21.95 -0.93 17.61
N SER A 168 -20.89 -0.47 18.24
CA SER A 168 -19.72 -1.29 18.55
C SER A 168 -20.08 -2.42 19.51
N GLU A 169 -20.94 -2.15 20.48
CA GLU A 169 -21.42 -3.17 21.39
C GLU A 169 -22.34 -4.19 20.71
N ARG A 170 -23.22 -3.73 19.82
CA ARG A 170 -24.06 -4.63 19.00
C ARG A 170 -23.22 -5.55 18.12
N LEU A 171 -22.19 -5.01 17.45
CA LEU A 171 -21.23 -5.82 16.69
C LEU A 171 -20.60 -6.89 17.58
N LEU A 172 -20.05 -6.49 18.72
CA LEU A 172 -19.37 -7.40 19.62
C LEU A 172 -20.32 -8.46 20.18
N LYS A 173 -21.54 -8.08 20.59
CA LYS A 173 -22.56 -8.99 21.10
C LYS A 173 -23.03 -10.02 20.06
N ASN A 174 -23.12 -9.64 18.79
CA ASN A 174 -23.50 -10.57 17.74
C ASN A 174 -22.41 -11.59 17.42
N VAL A 175 -21.15 -11.19 17.50
CA VAL A 175 -20.02 -12.03 17.09
C VAL A 175 -19.42 -12.83 18.25
N ALA A 176 -19.37 -12.24 19.44
CA ALA A 176 -18.70 -12.79 20.62
C ALA A 176 -19.63 -12.87 21.85
N GLY A 177 -20.95 -12.99 21.64
CA GLY A 177 -21.94 -12.89 22.72
C GLY A 177 -21.79 -13.88 23.83
N ASP A 178 -21.41 -15.12 23.56
CA ASP A 178 -21.20 -16.13 24.54
C ASP A 178 -19.94 -15.91 25.38
N TRP A 179 -18.86 -15.45 24.73
CA TRP A 179 -17.64 -15.06 25.44
C TRP A 179 -17.86 -13.85 26.36
N ILE A 180 -18.65 -12.85 25.92
CA ILE A 180 -18.93 -11.64 26.72
C ILE A 180 -19.71 -11.99 27.97
N LYS A 181 -20.70 -12.92 27.87
CA LYS A 181 -21.53 -13.34 29.01
C LYS A 181 -20.74 -14.08 30.07
N ASN A 182 -19.76 -14.84 29.64
CA ASN A 182 -18.91 -15.66 30.52
C ASN A 182 -17.43 -15.49 30.05
N PRO A 183 -16.81 -14.32 30.29
CA PRO A 183 -15.42 -14.14 29.97
C PRO A 183 -14.58 -14.94 31.00
N GLU A 184 -14.52 -16.27 30.83
CA GLU A 184 -13.72 -17.10 31.72
C GLU A 184 -12.32 -16.48 31.87
N GLN A 185 -11.97 -16.15 33.11
CA GLN A 185 -10.66 -15.63 33.48
C GLN A 185 -10.33 -14.20 32.97
N TYR A 186 -11.29 -13.42 32.50
CA TYR A 186 -11.05 -12.03 32.08
C TYR A 186 -11.98 -11.06 32.81
N GLU A 187 -11.43 -9.87 33.10
CA GLU A 187 -12.14 -8.76 33.71
C GLU A 187 -12.11 -7.55 32.80
N LEU A 188 -13.25 -6.87 32.62
CA LEU A 188 -13.35 -5.64 31.87
C LEU A 188 -12.73 -4.48 32.66
N ALA A 189 -11.78 -3.77 32.06
CA ALA A 189 -11.16 -2.59 32.65
C ALA A 189 -12.10 -1.37 32.57
N GLU A 190 -11.93 -0.44 33.49
CA GLU A 190 -12.64 0.85 33.50
C GLU A 190 -12.08 1.85 32.48
N HIS A 191 -10.96 1.53 31.83
CA HIS A 191 -10.29 2.35 30.84
C HIS A 191 -10.18 1.64 29.49
N GLY A 192 -10.14 2.41 28.42
CA GLY A 192 -9.72 1.98 27.10
C GLY A 192 -8.24 2.26 26.84
N TYR A 193 -7.79 1.89 25.66
CA TYR A 193 -6.51 2.27 25.14
C TYR A 193 -6.66 3.16 23.90
N ILE A 194 -5.72 4.12 23.77
CA ILE A 194 -5.55 4.92 22.59
C ILE A 194 -4.07 4.89 22.16
N VAL A 195 -3.84 4.83 20.86
CA VAL A 195 -2.50 4.78 20.29
C VAL A 195 -2.42 5.79 19.17
N LYS A 196 -1.42 6.67 19.20
CA LYS A 196 -1.11 7.54 18.04
C LYS A 196 -0.63 6.64 16.90
N THR A 197 -1.29 6.72 15.77
CA THR A 197 -0.79 6.12 14.55
C THR A 197 0.35 7.03 14.06
N ALA A 198 1.54 6.47 13.86
CA ALA A 198 2.52 7.20 13.05
C ALA A 198 1.84 7.48 11.70
N GLN A 199 2.00 8.69 11.14
CA GLN A 199 1.36 9.15 9.89
C GLN A 199 1.57 8.21 8.68
N SER A 200 2.43 7.24 8.77
CA SER A 200 2.43 6.05 7.91
C SER A 200 1.45 5.05 8.51
N GLY A 201 0.19 5.15 8.17
CA GLY A 201 -0.73 4.03 8.34
C GLY A 201 -0.02 2.77 7.89
N GLY A 202 -0.04 1.70 8.73
CA GLY A 202 0.68 0.46 8.40
C GLY A 202 0.38 0.04 6.96
N ALA A 203 1.22 -0.77 6.34
CA ALA A 203 1.13 -1.16 4.92
C ALA A 203 -0.29 -1.60 4.49
N SER A 204 -1.14 -1.95 5.43
CA SER A 204 -2.55 -2.31 5.22
C SER A 204 -3.53 -1.13 5.17
N PHE A 205 -3.16 0.07 5.62
CA PHE A 205 -4.10 1.19 5.73
C PHE A 205 -4.71 1.56 4.36
N HIS A 206 -3.88 1.75 3.35
CA HIS A 206 -4.35 2.09 2.00
C HIS A 206 -5.15 0.96 1.35
N ILE A 207 -4.82 -0.31 1.66
CA ILE A 207 -5.56 -1.47 1.19
C ILE A 207 -6.95 -1.52 1.84
N LEU A 208 -7.03 -1.27 3.15
CA LEU A 208 -8.30 -1.22 3.87
C LEU A 208 -9.17 -0.05 3.38
N SER A 209 -8.59 1.14 3.22
CA SER A 209 -9.30 2.29 2.65
C SER A 209 -9.80 2.02 1.23
N LEU A 210 -9.03 1.29 0.42
CA LEU A 210 -9.48 0.86 -0.91
C LEU A 210 -10.66 -0.11 -0.80
N TYR A 211 -10.63 -1.07 0.11
CA TYR A 211 -11.74 -2.00 0.29
C TYR A 211 -13.00 -1.29 0.79
N ASP A 212 -12.87 -0.36 1.73
CA ASP A 212 -13.99 0.46 2.21
C ASP A 212 -14.59 1.28 1.06
N HIS A 213 -13.73 1.90 0.23
CA HIS A 213 -14.18 2.59 -0.98
C HIS A 213 -14.92 1.66 -1.95
N LEU A 214 -14.41 0.47 -2.20
CA LEU A 214 -15.03 -0.52 -3.09
C LEU A 214 -16.38 -1.02 -2.54
N LEU A 215 -16.54 -1.16 -1.23
CA LEU A 215 -17.80 -1.54 -0.60
C LEU A 215 -18.90 -0.48 -0.78
N VAL A 216 -18.52 0.80 -0.79
CA VAL A 216 -19.46 1.93 -0.97
C VAL A 216 -19.63 2.28 -2.44
N CYS A 217 -18.64 1.99 -3.28
CA CYS A 217 -18.64 2.33 -4.69
C CYS A 217 -19.66 1.47 -5.46
N LYS A 218 -20.64 2.14 -6.07
CA LYS A 218 -21.64 1.47 -6.93
C LYS A 218 -21.13 1.20 -8.36
N LYS A 219 -19.89 1.59 -8.67
CA LYS A 219 -19.29 1.36 -9.98
C LYS A 219 -18.82 -0.08 -10.08
N ASP A 220 -19.05 -0.67 -11.23
CA ASP A 220 -18.45 -1.96 -11.55
C ASP A 220 -16.94 -1.84 -11.68
N VAL A 221 -16.21 -2.74 -11.01
CA VAL A 221 -14.74 -2.80 -11.02
C VAL A 221 -14.32 -4.19 -11.52
N PRO A 222 -14.41 -4.42 -12.85
CA PRO A 222 -14.32 -5.77 -13.44
C PRO A 222 -13.04 -6.52 -13.08
N LEU A 223 -11.89 -5.83 -13.08
CA LEU A 223 -10.60 -6.44 -12.74
C LEU A 223 -10.56 -6.91 -11.28
N PHE A 224 -11.07 -6.09 -10.34
CA PHE A 224 -11.16 -6.47 -8.94
C PHE A 224 -12.13 -7.62 -8.73
N ASN A 225 -13.30 -7.58 -9.36
CA ASN A 225 -14.30 -8.65 -9.29
C ASN A 225 -13.72 -9.97 -9.80
N ARG A 226 -13.00 -9.94 -10.92
CA ARG A 226 -12.30 -11.10 -11.48
C ARG A 226 -11.21 -11.63 -10.55
N PHE A 227 -10.40 -10.75 -9.97
CA PHE A 227 -9.32 -11.12 -9.03
C PHE A 227 -9.88 -11.71 -7.73
N ALA A 228 -10.96 -11.15 -7.19
CA ALA A 228 -11.59 -11.58 -5.94
C ALA A 228 -12.58 -12.74 -6.11
N SER A 229 -12.88 -13.16 -7.34
CA SER A 229 -13.82 -14.25 -7.61
C SER A 229 -13.35 -15.56 -6.96
N ARG A 230 -14.30 -16.29 -6.39
CA ARG A 230 -14.11 -17.68 -5.92
C ARG A 230 -14.36 -18.72 -7.02
N GLU A 231 -14.79 -18.28 -8.18
CA GLU A 231 -15.01 -19.18 -9.31
C GLU A 231 -13.68 -19.66 -9.86
N VAL A 232 -13.55 -20.96 -9.98
CA VAL A 232 -12.39 -21.60 -10.60
C VAL A 232 -12.68 -21.73 -12.10
N HIS A 233 -12.01 -20.91 -12.90
CA HIS A 233 -12.06 -21.07 -14.34
C HIS A 233 -11.08 -22.15 -14.79
N ALA A 234 -11.42 -22.89 -15.83
CA ALA A 234 -10.50 -23.82 -16.46
C ALA A 234 -9.24 -23.08 -16.91
N ALA A 235 -8.08 -23.67 -16.67
CA ALA A 235 -6.82 -23.10 -17.16
C ALA A 235 -6.86 -22.98 -18.68
N GLU A 236 -6.48 -21.84 -19.22
CA GLU A 236 -6.34 -21.66 -20.66
C GLU A 236 -5.26 -22.59 -21.20
N SER A 237 -5.44 -23.02 -22.44
CA SER A 237 -4.45 -23.87 -23.11
C SER A 237 -3.11 -23.14 -23.24
N LEU A 238 -2.03 -23.83 -23.00
CA LEU A 238 -0.69 -23.27 -23.21
C LEU A 238 -0.50 -22.91 -24.69
N LEU A 239 0.10 -21.76 -24.94
CA LEU A 239 0.50 -21.35 -26.28
C LEU A 239 1.49 -22.37 -26.88
N ALA A 240 1.45 -22.53 -28.21
CA ALA A 240 2.41 -23.36 -28.92
C ALA A 240 3.85 -22.89 -28.63
N PRO A 241 4.84 -23.81 -28.55
CA PRO A 241 6.25 -23.45 -28.40
C PRO A 241 6.66 -22.44 -29.49
N GLY A 242 7.29 -21.34 -29.08
CA GLY A 242 7.70 -20.27 -29.99
C GLY A 242 6.62 -19.28 -30.39
N ALA A 243 5.38 -19.45 -29.94
CA ALA A 243 4.34 -18.43 -30.14
C ALA A 243 4.81 -17.06 -29.64
N LYS A 244 4.41 -15.99 -30.34
CA LYS A 244 4.82 -14.62 -30.02
C LYS A 244 6.33 -14.39 -29.94
N PHE A 245 7.12 -15.21 -30.65
CA PHE A 245 8.57 -15.05 -30.66
C PHE A 245 8.98 -13.70 -31.25
N SER A 246 8.40 -13.29 -32.37
CA SER A 246 8.63 -11.99 -33.03
C SER A 246 8.28 -10.78 -32.15
N ASP A 247 7.44 -10.97 -31.15
CA ASP A 247 6.98 -9.91 -30.27
C ASP A 247 7.92 -9.70 -29.05
N ARG A 248 8.94 -10.55 -28.90
CA ARG A 248 9.93 -10.47 -27.83
C ARG A 248 11.04 -9.49 -28.18
N LEU A 249 10.73 -8.22 -28.17
CA LEU A 249 11.57 -7.15 -28.72
C LEU A 249 12.72 -6.71 -27.82
N GLY A 250 12.69 -7.03 -26.53
CA GLY A 250 13.66 -6.55 -25.57
C GLY A 250 14.04 -7.54 -24.49
N HIS A 251 15.30 -7.45 -24.05
CA HIS A 251 15.82 -8.15 -22.88
C HIS A 251 16.81 -7.22 -22.16
N SER A 252 16.83 -7.28 -20.82
CA SER A 252 17.58 -6.31 -20.02
C SER A 252 19.10 -6.53 -19.98
N GLY A 253 19.62 -7.62 -20.55
CA GLY A 253 21.04 -7.90 -20.56
C GLY A 253 21.40 -9.22 -21.25
N ASP A 254 22.66 -9.38 -21.60
CA ASP A 254 23.22 -10.53 -22.32
C ASP A 254 23.65 -11.70 -21.43
N LYS A 255 23.85 -11.45 -20.12
CA LYS A 255 24.40 -12.43 -19.17
C LYS A 255 23.46 -13.56 -18.79
N PHE A 256 22.15 -13.31 -18.80
CA PHE A 256 21.14 -14.23 -18.30
C PHE A 256 19.99 -14.38 -19.32
N PRO A 257 20.19 -15.21 -20.36
CA PRO A 257 19.12 -15.46 -21.33
C PRO A 257 17.94 -16.15 -20.66
N LEU A 258 16.73 -15.87 -21.15
CA LEU A 258 15.52 -16.49 -20.62
C LEU A 258 15.53 -18.01 -20.82
N ALA A 259 15.30 -18.78 -19.77
CA ALA A 259 15.00 -20.19 -19.85
C ALA A 259 13.69 -20.46 -20.60
N LYS A 260 13.48 -21.70 -21.06
CA LYS A 260 12.27 -22.07 -21.82
C LYS A 260 10.98 -21.64 -21.11
N ALA A 261 10.82 -22.01 -19.84
CA ALA A 261 9.62 -21.66 -19.06
C ALA A 261 9.40 -20.14 -18.92
N GLN A 262 10.47 -19.36 -18.84
CA GLN A 262 10.37 -17.90 -18.81
C GLN A 262 9.96 -17.34 -20.18
N ARG A 263 10.46 -17.92 -21.29
CA ARG A 263 10.03 -17.54 -22.64
C ARG A 263 8.57 -17.86 -22.86
N ASP A 264 8.10 -19.00 -22.37
CA ASP A 264 6.69 -19.38 -22.46
C ASP A 264 5.81 -18.42 -21.64
N ALA A 265 6.21 -18.08 -20.42
CA ALA A 265 5.54 -17.08 -19.59
C ALA A 265 5.51 -15.69 -20.25
N LEU A 266 6.60 -15.26 -20.88
CA LEU A 266 6.66 -14.02 -21.65
C LEU A 266 5.69 -14.06 -22.85
N SER A 267 5.60 -15.19 -23.56
CA SER A 267 4.64 -15.34 -24.66
C SER A 267 3.21 -15.22 -24.20
N HIS A 268 2.85 -15.82 -23.07
CA HIS A 268 1.52 -15.67 -22.47
C HIS A 268 1.23 -14.23 -22.09
N PHE A 269 2.23 -13.52 -21.52
CA PHE A 269 2.08 -12.09 -21.23
C PHE A 269 1.83 -11.27 -22.51
N LEU A 270 2.53 -11.58 -23.59
CA LEU A 270 2.42 -10.84 -24.86
C LEU A 270 1.11 -11.13 -25.60
N ASP A 271 0.46 -12.26 -25.30
CA ASP A 271 -0.85 -12.63 -25.81
C ASP A 271 -2.02 -12.12 -24.94
N ALA A 272 -1.70 -11.69 -23.70
CA ALA A 272 -2.69 -11.21 -22.74
C ALA A 272 -3.44 -9.98 -23.26
N ARG A 273 -4.73 -9.95 -23.00
CA ARG A 273 -5.65 -8.86 -23.38
C ARG A 273 -5.84 -7.89 -22.21
N HIS A 274 -6.43 -6.75 -22.49
CA HIS A 274 -6.81 -5.81 -21.46
C HIS A 274 -7.71 -6.46 -20.38
N GLY A 275 -7.30 -6.36 -19.14
CA GLY A 275 -8.00 -6.95 -17.99
C GLY A 275 -7.65 -8.43 -17.71
N ASP A 276 -6.68 -9.02 -18.41
CA ASP A 276 -6.21 -10.38 -18.10
C ASP A 276 -5.30 -10.38 -16.87
N ILE A 277 -5.34 -11.50 -16.14
CA ILE A 277 -4.52 -11.74 -14.96
C ILE A 277 -3.62 -12.95 -15.24
N LEU A 278 -2.31 -12.72 -15.28
CA LEU A 278 -1.32 -13.79 -15.46
C LEU A 278 -0.59 -14.05 -14.14
N ALA A 279 -0.77 -15.25 -13.59
CA ALA A 279 -0.05 -15.70 -12.41
C ALA A 279 1.24 -16.45 -12.80
N VAL A 280 2.39 -15.94 -12.35
CA VAL A 280 3.70 -16.59 -12.58
C VAL A 280 4.23 -17.15 -11.26
N ASN A 281 4.24 -18.47 -11.12
CA ASN A 281 4.80 -19.16 -9.98
C ASN A 281 6.22 -19.66 -10.27
N GLY A 282 7.09 -19.53 -9.29
CA GLY A 282 8.46 -20.05 -9.37
C GLY A 282 9.17 -19.98 -8.03
N PRO A 283 9.97 -21.01 -7.66
CA PRO A 283 10.79 -20.98 -6.45
C PRO A 283 11.76 -19.79 -6.42
N PRO A 284 12.33 -19.43 -5.26
CA PRO A 284 13.43 -18.47 -5.19
C PRO A 284 14.59 -18.88 -6.12
N GLY A 285 15.24 -17.91 -6.78
CA GLY A 285 16.38 -18.16 -7.66
C GLY A 285 16.04 -18.60 -9.09
N THR A 286 14.77 -18.81 -9.46
CA THR A 286 14.37 -19.24 -10.82
C THR A 286 14.33 -18.12 -11.86
N GLY A 287 14.82 -16.93 -11.54
CA GLY A 287 14.92 -15.81 -12.50
C GLY A 287 13.60 -15.07 -12.76
N LYS A 288 12.67 -15.04 -11.80
CA LYS A 288 11.43 -14.23 -11.94
C LYS A 288 11.72 -12.75 -12.23
N THR A 289 12.74 -12.19 -11.58
CA THR A 289 13.17 -10.81 -11.84
C THR A 289 13.66 -10.64 -13.29
N THR A 290 14.41 -11.61 -13.84
CA THR A 290 14.85 -11.58 -15.24
C THR A 290 13.67 -11.59 -16.21
N LEU A 291 12.63 -12.37 -15.92
CA LEU A 291 11.38 -12.36 -16.69
C LEU A 291 10.70 -10.98 -16.64
N VAL A 292 10.54 -10.41 -15.45
CA VAL A 292 9.94 -9.06 -15.29
C VAL A 292 10.72 -8.01 -16.06
N LEU A 293 12.04 -8.02 -15.99
CA LEU A 293 12.91 -7.11 -16.75
C LEU A 293 12.73 -7.26 -18.26
N SER A 294 12.56 -8.51 -18.75
CA SER A 294 12.29 -8.75 -20.17
C SER A 294 10.91 -8.27 -20.60
N ILE A 295 9.89 -8.41 -19.75
CA ILE A 295 8.56 -7.83 -19.98
C ILE A 295 8.67 -6.32 -20.14
N ILE A 296 9.32 -5.65 -19.20
CA ILE A 296 9.47 -4.18 -19.21
C ILE A 296 10.25 -3.74 -20.46
N ALA A 297 11.39 -4.36 -20.76
CA ALA A 297 12.20 -4.04 -21.93
C ALA A 297 11.42 -4.23 -23.24
N THR A 298 10.64 -5.32 -23.36
CA THR A 298 9.81 -5.57 -24.54
C THR A 298 8.70 -4.52 -24.70
N GLN A 299 8.02 -4.15 -23.64
CA GLN A 299 6.96 -3.14 -23.69
C GLN A 299 7.51 -1.76 -24.09
N TRP A 300 8.66 -1.38 -23.56
CA TRP A 300 9.32 -0.14 -23.94
C TRP A 300 9.80 -0.14 -25.40
N ALA A 301 10.41 -1.24 -25.86
CA ALA A 301 10.82 -1.37 -27.26
C ALA A 301 9.62 -1.32 -28.20
N ARG A 302 8.50 -1.97 -27.83
CA ARG A 302 7.27 -1.92 -28.62
C ARG A 302 6.72 -0.49 -28.72
N ALA A 303 6.56 0.20 -27.59
CA ALA A 303 6.08 1.57 -27.58
C ALA A 303 6.96 2.50 -28.44
N ALA A 304 8.27 2.33 -28.35
CA ALA A 304 9.21 3.10 -29.15
C ALA A 304 9.09 2.80 -30.67
N LEU A 305 8.90 1.54 -31.06
CA LEU A 305 8.68 1.17 -32.46
C LEU A 305 7.34 1.67 -33.01
N GLU A 306 6.31 1.66 -32.20
CA GLU A 306 4.98 2.13 -32.53
C GLU A 306 4.86 3.67 -32.46
N LYS A 307 5.89 4.37 -31.96
CA LYS A 307 5.87 5.81 -31.65
C LYS A 307 4.72 6.19 -30.73
N SER A 308 4.36 5.29 -29.83
CA SER A 308 3.32 5.48 -28.84
C SER A 308 3.87 5.98 -27.51
N GLU A 309 2.99 6.42 -26.61
CA GLU A 309 3.36 6.81 -25.25
C GLU A 309 4.03 5.64 -24.52
N PRO A 310 5.03 5.91 -23.66
CA PRO A 310 5.67 4.88 -22.84
C PRO A 310 4.66 4.15 -21.96
N PRO A 311 4.75 2.82 -21.83
CA PRO A 311 3.83 2.08 -20.98
C PRO A 311 4.03 2.43 -19.50
N VAL A 312 2.92 2.66 -18.79
CA VAL A 312 2.95 2.83 -17.33
C VAL A 312 2.98 1.43 -16.69
N ILE A 313 4.07 1.11 -16.02
CA ILE A 313 4.28 -0.17 -15.35
C ILE A 313 4.39 0.06 -13.85
N ILE A 314 3.45 -0.47 -13.07
CA ILE A 314 3.43 -0.36 -11.62
C ILE A 314 3.88 -1.69 -11.02
N ALA A 315 4.98 -1.66 -10.25
CA ALA A 315 5.48 -2.80 -9.51
C ALA A 315 5.28 -2.61 -8.00
N THR A 316 4.65 -3.56 -7.34
CA THR A 316 4.42 -3.53 -5.90
C THR A 316 4.94 -4.81 -5.24
N SER A 317 5.39 -4.72 -4.00
CA SER A 317 5.80 -5.87 -3.19
C SER A 317 5.70 -5.54 -1.70
N THR A 318 5.43 -6.56 -0.90
CA THR A 318 5.56 -6.49 0.57
C THR A 318 7.03 -6.42 1.01
N ASN A 319 7.97 -6.75 0.11
CA ASN A 319 9.41 -6.63 0.34
C ASN A 319 9.99 -5.52 -0.55
N ASN A 320 10.39 -4.41 0.06
CA ASN A 320 10.98 -3.27 -0.63
C ASN A 320 12.19 -3.65 -1.50
N GLN A 321 12.99 -4.61 -1.06
CA GLN A 321 14.15 -5.07 -1.82
C GLN A 321 13.78 -5.69 -3.18
N ALA A 322 12.62 -6.33 -3.27
CA ALA A 322 12.18 -6.91 -4.54
C ALA A 322 11.89 -5.82 -5.59
N VAL A 323 11.29 -4.69 -5.17
CA VAL A 323 11.03 -3.54 -6.06
C VAL A 323 12.32 -2.80 -6.41
N THR A 324 13.16 -2.53 -5.42
CA THR A 324 14.43 -1.81 -5.65
C THR A 324 15.39 -2.59 -6.51
N ASN A 325 15.40 -3.92 -6.44
CA ASN A 325 16.22 -4.77 -7.32
C ASN A 325 15.85 -4.63 -8.80
N ILE A 326 14.57 -4.41 -9.12
CA ILE A 326 14.12 -4.15 -10.50
C ILE A 326 14.69 -2.81 -10.97
N ILE A 327 14.54 -1.75 -10.17
CA ILE A 327 15.05 -0.41 -10.49
C ILE A 327 16.58 -0.42 -10.63
N GLU A 328 17.29 -1.09 -9.73
CA GLU A 328 18.76 -1.21 -9.77
C GLU A 328 19.24 -1.98 -11.00
N ALA A 329 18.53 -3.03 -11.40
CA ALA A 329 18.89 -3.79 -12.59
C ALA A 329 18.79 -2.91 -13.85
N PHE A 330 17.70 -2.19 -14.03
CA PHE A 330 17.58 -1.21 -15.10
C PHE A 330 18.62 -0.10 -14.99
N GLY A 331 18.95 0.34 -13.78
CA GLY A 331 19.98 1.33 -13.53
C GLY A 331 21.37 0.90 -13.99
N LYS A 332 21.74 -0.34 -13.79
CA LYS A 332 23.05 -0.91 -14.15
C LYS A 332 23.19 -1.12 -15.66
N ASP A 333 22.19 -1.71 -16.28
CA ASP A 333 22.26 -2.12 -17.67
C ASP A 333 22.27 -0.91 -18.62
N PHE A 334 21.51 0.13 -18.30
CA PHE A 334 21.50 1.37 -19.07
C PHE A 334 22.78 2.21 -18.95
N SER A 335 23.63 2.00 -17.97
CA SER A 335 24.91 2.70 -17.84
C SER A 335 26.05 2.06 -18.63
N GLN A 336 25.87 0.84 -19.13
CA GLN A 336 26.92 -0.01 -19.71
C GLN A 336 26.95 -0.05 -21.23
N GLY A 337 26.16 0.77 -21.93
CA GLY A 337 26.18 0.83 -23.38
C GLY A 337 27.62 0.97 -23.93
N THR A 338 27.88 0.47 -25.13
CA THR A 338 29.19 0.54 -25.79
C THR A 338 29.18 1.52 -26.94
N GLY A 339 30.31 2.18 -27.17
CA GLY A 339 30.46 3.11 -28.30
C GLY A 339 29.69 4.43 -28.12
N ALA A 340 29.35 5.07 -29.22
CA ALA A 340 28.69 6.38 -29.22
C ALA A 340 27.30 6.42 -28.63
N MET A 341 26.63 5.25 -28.58
CA MET A 341 25.33 5.06 -27.92
C MET A 341 25.43 4.81 -26.41
N ALA A 342 26.65 4.77 -25.85
CA ALA A 342 26.88 4.47 -24.46
C ALA A 342 26.37 5.58 -23.52
N GLY A 343 25.96 5.13 -22.34
CA GLY A 343 25.53 6.02 -21.27
C GLY A 343 24.11 6.56 -21.46
N ARG A 344 23.75 7.48 -20.58
CA ARG A 344 22.44 8.11 -20.60
C ARG A 344 22.50 9.42 -21.37
N TRP A 345 21.42 9.72 -22.05
CA TRP A 345 21.30 10.89 -22.86
C TRP A 345 20.56 12.05 -22.17
N LEU A 346 20.18 11.84 -20.90
CA LEU A 346 19.61 12.87 -20.04
C LEU A 346 20.48 13.00 -18.78
N PRO A 347 20.79 14.22 -18.33
CA PRO A 347 21.64 14.44 -17.17
C PRO A 347 20.97 13.90 -15.88
N GLU A 348 21.80 13.43 -14.95
CA GLU A 348 21.38 12.95 -13.62
C GLU A 348 20.39 11.78 -13.59
N LEU A 349 19.78 11.41 -14.71
CA LEU A 349 18.84 10.32 -14.80
C LEU A 349 19.55 8.97 -14.57
N LYS A 350 19.30 8.32 -13.43
CA LYS A 350 19.90 7.03 -13.06
C LYS A 350 19.07 5.83 -13.52
N SER A 351 17.75 5.99 -13.57
CA SER A 351 16.80 4.97 -13.98
C SER A 351 15.56 5.60 -14.57
N PHE A 352 14.83 4.88 -15.42
CA PHE A 352 13.52 5.32 -15.93
C PHE A 352 12.37 4.93 -14.97
N GLY A 353 12.68 4.43 -13.78
CA GLY A 353 11.70 4.08 -12.76
C GLY A 353 11.75 5.04 -11.57
N ALA A 354 10.59 5.44 -11.08
CA ALA A 354 10.43 6.14 -9.82
C ALA A 354 10.20 5.13 -8.68
N TYR A 355 10.82 5.38 -7.54
CA TYR A 355 10.59 4.62 -6.32
C TYR A 355 9.75 5.41 -5.34
N PHE A 356 8.63 4.85 -4.92
CA PHE A 356 7.74 5.43 -3.93
C PHE A 356 7.90 4.68 -2.60
N PRO A 357 8.83 5.10 -1.73
CA PRO A 357 9.04 4.48 -0.43
C PRO A 357 7.95 4.90 0.56
N SER A 358 7.86 4.17 1.68
CA SER A 358 7.08 4.64 2.82
C SER A 358 7.62 5.99 3.33
N SER A 359 6.76 6.84 3.91
CA SER A 359 7.11 8.18 4.41
C SER A 359 8.32 8.18 5.34
N THR A 360 8.45 7.15 6.20
CA THR A 360 9.57 6.99 7.14
C THR A 360 10.92 6.72 6.47
N ARG A 361 10.93 6.28 5.20
CA ARG A 361 12.14 5.96 4.43
C ARG A 361 12.41 6.91 3.28
N LYS A 362 11.55 7.92 3.07
CA LYS A 362 11.64 8.82 1.92
C LYS A 362 13.02 9.49 1.81
N ALA A 363 13.52 10.05 2.91
CA ALA A 363 14.81 10.74 2.94
C ALA A 363 16.03 9.80 2.70
N GLU A 364 15.96 8.56 3.17
CA GLU A 364 17.02 7.56 2.91
C GLU A 364 16.96 7.05 1.47
N ALA A 365 15.77 6.80 0.98
CA ALA A 365 15.55 6.33 -0.39
C ALA A 365 15.98 7.35 -1.45
N ALA A 366 15.72 8.64 -1.24
CA ALA A 366 16.10 9.72 -2.14
C ALA A 366 17.62 9.83 -2.37
N LYS A 367 18.45 9.37 -1.42
CA LYS A 367 19.90 9.32 -1.59
C LYS A 367 20.35 8.31 -2.63
N LYS A 368 19.58 7.25 -2.83
CA LYS A 368 19.97 6.09 -3.66
C LYS A 368 19.11 5.95 -4.92
N TYR A 369 17.82 6.27 -4.84
CA TYR A 369 16.84 6.09 -5.89
C TYR A 369 16.22 7.40 -6.31
N GLN A 370 15.68 7.43 -7.52
CA GLN A 370 14.85 8.52 -8.01
C GLN A 370 13.46 8.37 -7.38
N THR A 371 13.10 9.35 -6.56
CA THR A 371 11.81 9.45 -5.88
C THR A 371 10.96 10.53 -6.55
N GLU A 372 9.76 10.76 -6.06
CA GLU A 372 8.86 11.81 -6.51
C GLU A 372 9.54 13.18 -6.64
N ASP A 373 10.36 13.55 -5.65
CA ASP A 373 11.03 14.85 -5.63
C ASP A 373 12.01 15.04 -6.81
N PHE A 374 12.66 13.96 -7.24
CA PHE A 374 13.51 13.99 -8.45
C PHE A 374 12.69 14.25 -9.72
N PHE A 375 11.53 13.59 -9.86
CA PHE A 375 10.68 13.79 -11.03
C PHE A 375 10.10 15.19 -11.09
N ASN A 376 9.74 15.78 -9.96
CA ASN A 376 9.33 17.18 -9.89
C ASN A 376 10.47 18.13 -10.33
N GLN A 377 11.73 17.80 -10.01
CA GLN A 377 12.90 18.58 -10.43
C GLN A 377 13.13 18.49 -11.94
N VAL A 378 13.01 17.31 -12.56
CA VAL A 378 13.27 17.13 -14.00
C VAL A 378 12.18 17.74 -14.90
N GLU A 379 11.05 18.11 -14.33
CA GLU A 379 9.98 18.87 -15.00
C GLU A 379 10.22 20.39 -14.94
N SER A 380 11.24 20.86 -14.21
CA SER A 380 11.55 22.27 -14.13
C SER A 380 12.10 22.80 -15.48
N LYS A 381 11.77 24.05 -15.78
CA LYS A 381 12.23 24.71 -17.02
C LYS A 381 13.76 24.70 -17.14
N GLU A 382 14.46 24.95 -16.05
CA GLU A 382 15.91 24.98 -15.97
C GLU A 382 16.51 23.61 -16.33
N TYR A 383 16.00 22.53 -15.73
CA TYR A 383 16.45 21.18 -16.06
C TYR A 383 16.19 20.83 -17.54
N VAL A 384 15.02 21.18 -18.07
CA VAL A 384 14.64 20.87 -19.47
C VAL A 384 15.58 21.57 -20.46
N GLU A 385 15.95 22.82 -20.21
CA GLU A 385 16.90 23.57 -21.06
C GLU A 385 18.29 22.91 -21.03
N ASP A 386 18.83 22.57 -19.91
CA ASP A 386 20.12 21.87 -19.74
C ASP A 386 20.09 20.46 -20.35
N ALA A 387 19.02 19.71 -20.12
CA ALA A 387 18.84 18.37 -20.66
C ALA A 387 18.78 18.39 -22.20
N LEU A 388 18.14 19.38 -22.78
CA LEU A 388 18.09 19.55 -24.23
C LEU A 388 19.48 19.70 -24.85
N LEU A 389 20.31 20.56 -24.27
CA LEU A 389 21.70 20.78 -24.75
C LEU A 389 22.50 19.46 -24.62
N PHE A 390 22.45 18.84 -23.49
CA PHE A 390 23.15 17.58 -23.25
C PHE A 390 22.69 16.45 -24.20
N TYR A 391 21.37 16.33 -24.41
CA TYR A 391 20.80 15.36 -25.35
C TYR A 391 21.31 15.55 -26.79
N LEU A 392 21.31 16.80 -27.29
CA LEU A 392 21.77 17.11 -28.64
C LEU A 392 23.28 16.91 -28.78
N GLU A 393 24.10 17.19 -27.77
CA GLU A 393 25.53 16.89 -27.77
C GLU A 393 25.80 15.40 -27.88
N LYS A 394 25.09 14.60 -27.09
CA LYS A 394 25.15 13.11 -27.13
C LYS A 394 24.72 12.58 -28.49
N ALA A 395 23.67 13.15 -29.07
CA ALA A 395 23.20 12.81 -30.40
C ALA A 395 24.24 13.10 -31.50
N LYS A 396 24.89 14.27 -31.47
CA LYS A 396 25.96 14.61 -32.41
C LYS A 396 27.15 13.65 -32.31
N ALA A 397 27.51 13.22 -31.09
CA ALA A 397 28.55 12.22 -30.89
C ALA A 397 28.16 10.84 -31.44
N ALA A 398 26.87 10.45 -31.29
CA ALA A 398 26.38 9.17 -31.78
C ALA A 398 26.14 9.15 -33.31
N PHE A 399 25.77 10.28 -33.88
CA PHE A 399 25.42 10.43 -35.29
C PHE A 399 26.20 11.61 -35.95
N PRO A 400 27.55 11.54 -36.07
CA PRO A 400 28.38 12.68 -36.45
C PRO A 400 28.07 13.24 -37.85
N GLU A 401 27.54 12.41 -38.77
CA GLU A 401 27.23 12.79 -40.14
C GLU A 401 25.74 13.07 -40.37
N LYS A 402 24.93 13.06 -39.31
CA LYS A 402 23.49 13.27 -39.38
C LYS A 402 23.08 14.63 -38.83
N ASP A 403 21.93 15.09 -39.26
CA ASP A 403 21.34 16.32 -38.74
C ASP A 403 20.70 16.08 -37.38
N CYS A 404 21.40 16.50 -36.31
CA CYS A 404 20.97 16.47 -34.93
C CYS A 404 20.62 17.87 -34.40
N SER A 405 20.00 18.72 -35.22
CA SER A 405 19.72 20.13 -34.87
C SER A 405 18.50 20.29 -33.98
N SER A 406 17.63 19.27 -33.87
CA SER A 406 16.46 19.29 -32.98
C SER A 406 16.18 17.90 -32.36
N PRO A 407 15.49 17.85 -31.23
CA PRO A 407 15.11 16.59 -30.60
C PRO A 407 14.32 15.66 -31.53
N GLU A 408 13.39 16.20 -32.30
CA GLU A 408 12.55 15.45 -33.23
C GLU A 408 13.37 14.68 -34.25
N LYS A 409 14.39 15.35 -34.84
CA LYS A 409 15.31 14.73 -35.81
C LYS A 409 16.12 13.61 -35.17
N VAL A 410 16.56 13.83 -33.93
CA VAL A 410 17.29 12.79 -33.16
C VAL A 410 16.40 11.60 -32.85
N ILE A 411 15.15 11.84 -32.43
CA ILE A 411 14.17 10.79 -32.19
C ILE A 411 13.94 9.95 -33.45
N GLU A 412 13.80 10.57 -34.60
CA GLU A 412 13.66 9.85 -35.88
C GLU A 412 14.91 9.01 -36.23
N LEU A 413 16.11 9.49 -35.96
CA LEU A 413 17.34 8.71 -36.11
C LEU A 413 17.39 7.50 -35.17
N LEU A 414 17.04 7.69 -33.89
CA LEU A 414 16.99 6.64 -32.91
C LEU A 414 15.94 5.61 -33.27
N HIS A 415 14.73 6.03 -33.66
CA HIS A 415 13.67 5.17 -34.12
C HIS A 415 14.10 4.34 -35.34
N GLY A 416 14.73 4.95 -36.34
CA GLY A 416 15.26 4.24 -37.51
C GLY A 416 16.29 3.17 -37.15
N GLN A 417 17.18 3.45 -36.19
CA GLN A 417 18.13 2.46 -35.66
C GLN A 417 17.42 1.29 -34.94
N LEU A 418 16.41 1.59 -34.10
CA LEU A 418 15.65 0.58 -33.40
C LEU A 418 14.86 -0.31 -34.36
N ALA A 419 14.20 0.28 -35.37
CA ALA A 419 13.45 -0.45 -36.39
C ALA A 419 14.35 -1.40 -37.19
N ALA A 420 15.52 -0.90 -37.65
CA ALA A 420 16.48 -1.73 -38.36
C ALA A 420 17.01 -2.90 -37.52
N LYS A 421 17.27 -2.67 -36.23
CA LYS A 421 17.66 -3.73 -35.29
C LYS A 421 16.55 -4.76 -35.08
N SER A 422 15.32 -4.32 -34.91
CA SER A 422 14.14 -5.20 -34.78
C SER A 422 13.95 -6.09 -36.01
N GLU A 423 14.06 -5.52 -37.23
CA GLU A 423 13.98 -6.30 -38.47
C GLU A 423 15.14 -7.33 -38.58
N GLN A 424 16.36 -6.95 -38.20
CA GLN A 424 17.48 -7.90 -38.17
C GLN A 424 17.22 -9.08 -37.25
N LEU A 425 16.65 -8.82 -36.04
CA LEU A 425 16.26 -9.88 -35.12
C LEU A 425 15.23 -10.82 -35.72
N ILE A 426 14.21 -10.30 -36.39
CA ILE A 426 13.15 -11.11 -37.01
C ILE A 426 13.67 -11.92 -38.21
N ARG A 427 14.57 -11.36 -39.03
CA ARG A 427 15.14 -12.04 -40.21
C ARG A 427 16.24 -13.03 -39.87
N GLY A 428 16.87 -12.93 -38.70
CA GLY A 428 17.96 -13.81 -38.27
C GLY A 428 17.50 -15.17 -37.73
N PHE A 429 16.20 -15.40 -37.77
CA PHE A 429 15.53 -16.64 -37.40
C PHE A 429 14.62 -17.13 -38.52
#